data_7487e1c9b6791134c0511f499b069cbd
#
_entry.id   7487e1c9b6791134c0511f499b069cbd
#
_cell.length_a   1.000
_cell.length_b   1.000
_cell.length_c   1.000
_cell.angle_alpha   90.00
_cell.angle_beta   90.00
_cell.angle_gamma   90.00
#
_symmetry.space_group_name_H-M   'P 1'
#
loop_
_entity.id
_entity.type
_entity.pdbx_description
1 polymer ?
#
loop_
_entity_poly.entity_id
_entity_poly.type
_entity_poly.pdbx_seq_one_letter_code
_entity_poly.pdbx_strand_id
1 'polypeptide(L)'
;MSARTVVILAVLGIALPGPTPIQAQQTPATNPLDAVPDKMPFDIPYGTPISLERAEAAIAATVAEAKKHDWKLNVAVVDSGGNLVAFQRMDGAQLASIQISEHKARTAVTFRRETKVFENAIQQSNFHYVMTLDGVIASRGGIPLVQGGRLIGAIGCSGGTGSQDEVACKVGAATIK
;
A
#
# COMPACT_ATOMS: atom_id res chain seq x y z
N MET A 1 97.39 15.17 0.08
CA MET A 1 95.99 14.98 -0.52
C MET A 1 95.02 14.89 0.63
N SER A 2 94.29 15.97 0.84
CA SER A 2 93.36 16.11 2.01
C SER A 2 91.94 15.83 1.57
N ALA A 3 91.31 14.79 2.14
CA ALA A 3 89.91 14.45 1.89
C ALA A 3 89.04 15.35 2.77
N ARG A 4 88.18 16.13 2.16
CA ARG A 4 87.11 16.92 2.85
C ARG A 4 85.89 16.08 3.00
N THR A 5 85.46 15.77 4.22
CA THR A 5 84.24 15.10 4.55
C THR A 5 83.11 16.14 4.56
N VAL A 6 82.13 15.95 3.70
CA VAL A 6 80.89 16.77 3.67
C VAL A 6 79.89 16.09 4.55
N VAL A 7 79.46 16.77 5.61
CA VAL A 7 78.36 16.33 6.49
C VAL A 7 77.06 16.95 5.95
N ILE A 8 76.13 16.12 5.49
CA ILE A 8 74.77 16.54 5.07
C ILE A 8 73.87 16.44 6.29
N LEU A 9 73.44 17.57 6.79
CA LEU A 9 72.43 17.64 7.84
C LEU A 9 71.03 17.43 7.17
N ALA A 10 70.37 16.32 7.45
CA ALA A 10 69.00 16.11 7.05
C ALA A 10 68.06 16.80 8.07
N VAL A 11 67.37 17.83 7.64
CA VAL A 11 66.32 18.49 8.42
C VAL A 11 65.07 17.69 8.31
N LEU A 12 64.62 16.99 9.38
CA LEU A 12 63.39 16.25 9.46
C LEU A 12 62.24 17.25 9.73
N GLY A 13 61.48 17.59 8.68
CA GLY A 13 60.29 18.43 8.79
C GLY A 13 59.14 17.67 9.47
N ILE A 14 58.79 18.07 10.68
CA ILE A 14 57.58 17.56 11.34
C ILE A 14 56.36 18.27 10.73
N ALA A 15 55.59 17.58 9.91
CA ALA A 15 54.32 18.08 9.40
C ALA A 15 53.28 18.01 10.54
N LEU A 16 52.77 19.16 10.97
CA LEU A 16 51.66 19.25 11.92
C LEU A 16 50.37 18.80 11.19
N PRO A 17 49.53 17.96 11.82
CA PRO A 17 48.25 17.60 11.23
C PRO A 17 47.34 18.83 11.13
N GLY A 18 46.88 19.13 9.92
CA GLY A 18 45.90 20.20 9.68
C GLY A 18 44.60 19.96 10.42
N PRO A 19 43.79 21.02 10.66
CA PRO A 19 42.48 20.85 11.34
C PRO A 19 41.61 19.90 10.54
N THR A 20 41.16 18.82 11.19
CA THR A 20 40.16 17.91 10.62
C THR A 20 38.87 18.69 10.39
N PRO A 21 38.23 18.57 9.21
CA PRO A 21 36.93 19.21 8.98
C PRO A 21 35.95 18.73 9.99
N ILE A 22 35.31 19.64 10.73
CA ILE A 22 34.17 19.36 11.61
C ILE A 22 33.04 18.89 10.68
N GLN A 23 32.74 17.60 10.70
CA GLN A 23 31.62 17.04 9.99
C GLN A 23 30.36 17.65 10.59
N ALA A 24 29.67 18.47 9.82
CA ALA A 24 28.39 19.04 10.26
C ALA A 24 27.47 17.91 10.67
N GLN A 25 27.03 17.88 11.92
CA GLN A 25 26.01 16.94 12.39
C GLN A 25 24.77 17.16 11.55
N GLN A 26 24.44 16.17 10.69
CA GLN A 26 23.15 16.17 10.00
C GLN A 26 22.06 16.16 11.07
N THR A 27 21.20 17.17 11.05
CA THR A 27 19.99 17.18 11.87
C THR A 27 19.22 15.90 11.57
N PRO A 28 18.84 15.09 12.60
CA PRO A 28 18.08 13.89 12.36
C PRO A 28 16.85 14.22 11.53
N ALA A 29 16.61 13.49 10.46
CA ALA A 29 15.39 13.64 9.67
C ALA A 29 14.19 13.40 10.60
N THR A 30 13.28 14.36 10.66
CA THR A 30 12.04 14.25 11.45
C THR A 30 11.25 13.04 10.94
N ASN A 31 10.86 12.15 11.85
CA ASN A 31 10.03 11.00 11.48
C ASN A 31 8.65 11.52 10.98
N PRO A 32 8.22 11.21 9.74
CA PRO A 32 6.92 11.64 9.23
C PRO A 32 5.74 11.19 10.09
N LEU A 33 5.91 10.13 10.89
CA LEU A 33 4.88 9.62 11.82
C LEU A 33 4.70 10.49 13.06
N ASP A 34 5.62 11.42 13.34
CA ASP A 34 5.50 12.35 14.47
C ASP A 34 4.53 13.52 14.15
N ALA A 35 4.16 13.67 12.87
CA ALA A 35 3.18 14.68 12.46
C ALA A 35 1.78 14.29 12.96
N VAL A 36 1.11 15.21 13.66
CA VAL A 36 -0.27 15.01 14.16
C VAL A 36 -1.24 15.80 13.27
N PRO A 37 -2.04 15.12 12.40
CA PRO A 37 -3.03 15.82 11.60
C PRO A 37 -4.18 16.36 12.45
N ASP A 38 -4.66 17.58 12.16
CA ASP A 38 -5.82 18.17 12.85
C ASP A 38 -7.12 17.40 12.56
N LYS A 39 -7.22 16.77 11.40
CA LYS A 39 -8.40 16.01 10.99
C LYS A 39 -8.09 14.54 10.87
N MET A 40 -9.02 13.69 11.30
CA MET A 40 -8.93 12.26 11.09
C MET A 40 -9.03 11.96 9.58
N PRO A 41 -8.00 11.35 8.97
CA PRO A 41 -7.94 11.18 7.50
C PRO A 41 -8.91 10.12 6.94
N PHE A 42 -9.51 9.30 7.79
CA PHE A 42 -10.36 8.17 7.39
C PHE A 42 -11.64 8.13 8.24
N ASP A 43 -12.51 9.12 8.01
CA ASP A 43 -13.72 9.35 8.84
C ASP A 43 -15.02 9.10 8.05
N ILE A 44 -15.04 8.07 7.20
CA ILE A 44 -16.27 7.65 6.52
C ILE A 44 -17.08 6.81 7.51
N PRO A 45 -18.29 7.25 7.94
CA PRO A 45 -19.11 6.49 8.86
C PRO A 45 -19.63 5.19 8.21
N TYR A 46 -19.75 4.14 9.01
CA TYR A 46 -20.39 2.91 8.55
C TYR A 46 -21.88 3.12 8.31
N GLY A 47 -22.38 2.51 7.23
CA GLY A 47 -23.78 2.55 6.81
C GLY A 47 -24.45 1.19 6.91
N THR A 48 -25.69 1.12 6.40
CA THR A 48 -26.43 -0.13 6.25
C THR A 48 -25.66 -1.09 5.34
N PRO A 49 -25.61 -2.39 5.66
CA PRO A 49 -24.95 -3.39 4.80
C PRO A 49 -25.46 -3.35 3.35
N ILE A 50 -24.56 -3.54 2.40
CA ILE A 50 -24.90 -3.67 0.98
C ILE A 50 -25.84 -4.86 0.76
N SER A 51 -26.85 -4.71 -0.12
CA SER A 51 -27.72 -5.82 -0.51
C SER A 51 -27.01 -6.78 -1.47
N LEU A 52 -27.45 -8.04 -1.52
CA LEU A 52 -26.96 -9.05 -2.45
C LEU A 52 -27.06 -8.56 -3.90
N GLU A 53 -28.21 -8.02 -4.31
CA GLU A 53 -28.43 -7.50 -5.67
C GLU A 53 -27.36 -6.49 -6.10
N ARG A 54 -27.00 -5.56 -5.22
CA ARG A 54 -26.00 -4.53 -5.51
C ARG A 54 -24.58 -5.09 -5.50
N ALA A 55 -24.30 -6.06 -4.63
CA ALA A 55 -23.05 -6.77 -4.59
C ALA A 55 -22.82 -7.54 -5.91
N GLU A 56 -23.86 -8.24 -6.39
CA GLU A 56 -23.82 -8.94 -7.67
C GLU A 56 -23.64 -7.99 -8.86
N ALA A 57 -24.31 -6.84 -8.86
CA ALA A 57 -24.14 -5.82 -9.90
C ALA A 57 -22.70 -5.27 -9.94
N ALA A 58 -22.09 -5.02 -8.77
CA ALA A 58 -20.71 -4.60 -8.68
C ALA A 58 -19.74 -5.67 -9.20
N ILE A 59 -19.97 -6.94 -8.85
CA ILE A 59 -19.18 -8.07 -9.35
C ILE A 59 -19.33 -8.19 -10.88
N ALA A 60 -20.55 -8.10 -11.41
CA ALA A 60 -20.82 -8.23 -12.84
C ALA A 60 -20.07 -7.15 -13.65
N ALA A 61 -20.08 -5.90 -13.17
CA ALA A 61 -19.33 -4.80 -13.80
C ALA A 61 -17.81 -5.03 -13.76
N THR A 62 -17.30 -5.50 -12.63
CA THR A 62 -15.88 -5.87 -12.47
C THR A 62 -15.46 -6.99 -13.44
N VAL A 63 -16.27 -8.05 -13.51
CA VAL A 63 -16.02 -9.19 -14.40
C VAL A 63 -16.10 -8.79 -15.88
N ALA A 64 -17.05 -7.91 -16.23
CA ALA A 64 -17.15 -7.38 -17.58
C ALA A 64 -15.90 -6.60 -17.99
N GLU A 65 -15.36 -5.79 -17.07
CA GLU A 65 -14.10 -5.08 -17.30
C GLU A 65 -12.92 -6.03 -17.47
N ALA A 66 -12.77 -6.99 -16.55
CA ALA A 66 -11.71 -7.98 -16.60
C ALA A 66 -11.72 -8.79 -17.93
N LYS A 67 -12.90 -9.15 -18.43
CA LYS A 67 -13.07 -9.87 -19.72
C LYS A 67 -12.58 -9.06 -20.91
N LYS A 68 -12.69 -7.74 -20.93
CA LYS A 68 -12.18 -6.89 -22.03
C LYS A 68 -10.67 -7.02 -22.20
N HIS A 69 -9.97 -7.34 -21.13
CA HIS A 69 -8.51 -7.44 -21.07
C HIS A 69 -8.00 -8.88 -20.94
N ASP A 70 -8.88 -9.88 -20.99
CA ASP A 70 -8.57 -11.29 -20.71
C ASP A 70 -7.93 -11.55 -19.33
N TRP A 71 -8.22 -10.70 -18.34
CA TRP A 71 -7.78 -10.90 -16.96
C TRP A 71 -8.66 -11.95 -16.26
N LYS A 72 -8.04 -12.87 -15.53
CA LYS A 72 -8.74 -13.94 -14.81
C LYS A 72 -8.74 -13.63 -13.32
N LEU A 73 -9.85 -13.09 -12.82
CA LEU A 73 -9.96 -12.58 -11.47
C LEU A 73 -10.89 -13.40 -10.58
N ASN A 74 -10.63 -13.33 -9.28
CA ASN A 74 -11.58 -13.61 -8.21
C ASN A 74 -12.07 -12.27 -7.66
N VAL A 75 -13.37 -12.15 -7.46
CA VAL A 75 -14.02 -10.92 -7.00
C VAL A 75 -14.89 -11.24 -5.80
N ALA A 76 -14.64 -10.56 -4.68
CA ALA A 76 -15.39 -10.70 -3.44
C ALA A 76 -16.03 -9.35 -3.06
N VAL A 77 -17.29 -9.38 -2.61
CA VAL A 77 -17.96 -8.24 -1.98
C VAL A 77 -18.30 -8.61 -0.55
N VAL A 78 -17.92 -7.73 0.38
CA VAL A 78 -18.28 -7.83 1.80
C VAL A 78 -19.19 -6.69 2.20
N ASP A 79 -20.01 -6.90 3.24
CA ASP A 79 -20.88 -5.88 3.84
C ASP A 79 -20.08 -4.89 4.72
N SER A 80 -20.80 -3.93 5.35
CA SER A 80 -20.19 -2.95 6.25
C SER A 80 -19.57 -3.57 7.53
N GLY A 81 -19.92 -4.81 7.86
CA GLY A 81 -19.34 -5.59 8.97
C GLY A 81 -18.15 -6.48 8.54
N GLY A 82 -17.82 -6.50 7.24
CA GLY A 82 -16.73 -7.34 6.71
C GLY A 82 -17.15 -8.78 6.41
N ASN A 83 -18.44 -9.11 6.44
CA ASN A 83 -18.96 -10.44 6.12
C ASN A 83 -19.12 -10.60 4.62
N LEU A 84 -18.81 -11.77 4.08
CA LEU A 84 -18.96 -12.07 2.67
C LEU A 84 -20.45 -12.03 2.27
N VAL A 85 -20.78 -11.22 1.25
CA VAL A 85 -22.13 -11.12 0.68
C VAL A 85 -22.22 -11.87 -0.65
N ALA A 86 -21.22 -11.65 -1.53
CA ALA A 86 -21.16 -12.30 -2.83
C ALA A 86 -19.70 -12.53 -3.26
N PHE A 87 -19.51 -13.60 -4.05
CA PHE A 87 -18.21 -13.96 -4.58
C PHE A 87 -18.34 -14.56 -5.98
N GLN A 88 -17.43 -14.20 -6.86
CA GLN A 88 -17.32 -14.84 -8.18
C GLN A 88 -15.86 -15.16 -8.53
N ARG A 89 -15.60 -16.42 -8.88
CA ARG A 89 -14.34 -16.84 -9.47
C ARG A 89 -14.51 -16.98 -10.99
N MET A 90 -13.69 -16.28 -11.75
CA MET A 90 -13.63 -16.45 -13.20
C MET A 90 -12.85 -17.75 -13.53
N ASP A 91 -13.23 -18.37 -14.65
CA ASP A 91 -12.50 -19.56 -15.14
C ASP A 91 -11.03 -19.22 -15.39
N GLY A 92 -10.15 -20.09 -14.94
CA GLY A 92 -8.69 -19.90 -15.05
C GLY A 92 -8.07 -18.96 -14.02
N ALA A 93 -8.87 -18.35 -13.12
CA ALA A 93 -8.31 -17.55 -12.02
C ALA A 93 -7.54 -18.44 -11.03
N GLN A 94 -6.38 -17.96 -10.56
CA GLN A 94 -5.53 -18.72 -9.65
C GLN A 94 -6.19 -18.96 -8.29
N LEU A 95 -5.95 -20.12 -7.68
CA LEU A 95 -6.62 -20.54 -6.45
C LEU A 95 -6.30 -19.64 -5.24
N ALA A 96 -5.05 -19.23 -5.10
CA ALA A 96 -4.65 -18.35 -3.99
C ALA A 96 -5.44 -17.04 -3.95
N SER A 97 -5.83 -16.53 -5.13
CA SER A 97 -6.57 -15.27 -5.26
C SER A 97 -7.99 -15.32 -4.73
N ILE A 98 -8.55 -16.49 -4.40
CA ILE A 98 -9.84 -16.62 -3.72
C ILE A 98 -9.76 -15.91 -2.37
N GLN A 99 -8.86 -16.36 -1.50
CA GLN A 99 -8.68 -15.78 -0.17
C GLN A 99 -8.13 -14.36 -0.23
N ILE A 100 -7.24 -14.06 -1.19
CA ILE A 100 -6.67 -12.72 -1.33
C ILE A 100 -7.74 -11.70 -1.68
N SER A 101 -8.70 -12.01 -2.57
CA SER A 101 -9.79 -11.09 -2.92
C SER A 101 -10.69 -10.79 -1.74
N GLU A 102 -11.06 -11.81 -0.95
CA GLU A 102 -11.82 -11.62 0.28
C GLU A 102 -11.06 -10.78 1.30
N HIS A 103 -9.76 -11.04 1.49
CA HIS A 103 -8.93 -10.32 2.42
C HIS A 103 -8.78 -8.84 2.01
N LYS A 104 -8.61 -8.56 0.71
CA LYS A 104 -8.61 -7.18 0.20
C LYS A 104 -9.93 -6.46 0.49
N ALA A 105 -11.08 -7.12 0.26
CA ALA A 105 -12.38 -6.55 0.59
C ALA A 105 -12.52 -6.26 2.09
N ARG A 106 -12.18 -7.24 2.95
CA ARG A 106 -12.21 -7.06 4.42
C ARG A 106 -11.30 -5.94 4.88
N THR A 107 -10.06 -5.89 4.41
CA THR A 107 -9.14 -4.78 4.73
C THR A 107 -9.75 -3.43 4.34
N ALA A 108 -10.31 -3.32 3.13
CA ALA A 108 -10.87 -2.06 2.65
C ALA A 108 -12.03 -1.56 3.50
N VAL A 109 -12.94 -2.44 3.94
CA VAL A 109 -14.08 -2.05 4.77
C VAL A 109 -13.66 -1.77 6.21
N THR A 110 -12.80 -2.62 6.81
CA THR A 110 -12.41 -2.50 8.22
C THR A 110 -11.62 -1.23 8.47
N PHE A 111 -10.71 -0.90 7.56
CA PHE A 111 -9.87 0.29 7.66
C PHE A 111 -10.45 1.50 6.91
N ARG A 112 -11.63 1.38 6.30
CA ARG A 112 -12.37 2.46 5.60
C ARG A 112 -11.57 3.18 4.52
N ARG A 113 -10.68 2.44 3.81
CA ARG A 113 -9.79 2.98 2.76
C ARG A 113 -9.39 1.92 1.74
N GLU A 114 -8.97 2.37 0.56
CA GLU A 114 -8.40 1.49 -0.45
C GLU A 114 -7.15 0.76 0.10
N THR A 115 -6.99 -0.53 -0.22
CA THR A 115 -5.81 -1.31 0.19
C THR A 115 -4.51 -0.79 -0.42
N LYS A 116 -4.57 -0.03 -1.52
CA LYS A 116 -3.46 0.70 -2.11
C LYS A 116 -2.75 1.63 -1.12
N VAL A 117 -3.48 2.20 -0.16
CA VAL A 117 -2.89 3.08 0.87
C VAL A 117 -1.85 2.33 1.69
N PHE A 118 -2.12 1.08 2.05
CA PHE A 118 -1.19 0.24 2.80
C PHE A 118 -0.01 -0.23 1.95
N GLU A 119 -0.25 -0.55 0.67
CA GLU A 119 0.82 -0.88 -0.27
C GLU A 119 1.79 0.30 -0.41
N ASN A 120 1.27 1.51 -0.64
CA ASN A 120 2.08 2.71 -0.76
C ASN A 120 2.81 3.07 0.55
N ALA A 121 2.18 2.85 1.71
CA ALA A 121 2.81 3.06 3.01
C ALA A 121 4.08 2.23 3.18
N ILE A 122 4.08 0.97 2.72
CA ILE A 122 5.25 0.11 2.74
C ILE A 122 6.24 0.49 1.63
N GLN A 123 5.77 0.58 0.37
CA GLN A 123 6.63 0.71 -0.80
C GLN A 123 7.25 2.10 -0.99
N GLN A 124 6.54 3.16 -0.58
CA GLN A 124 6.94 4.53 -0.83
C GLN A 124 7.34 5.28 0.44
N SER A 125 6.67 5.00 1.56
CA SER A 125 6.88 5.72 2.82
C SER A 125 7.72 4.96 3.84
N ASN A 126 8.09 3.72 3.54
CA ASN A 126 8.87 2.85 4.44
C ASN A 126 8.19 2.60 5.82
N PHE A 127 6.85 2.65 5.87
CA PHE A 127 6.07 2.45 7.08
C PHE A 127 5.83 0.96 7.36
N HIS A 128 6.90 0.27 7.76
CA HIS A 128 6.88 -1.18 7.99
C HIS A 128 5.93 -1.63 9.10
N TYR A 129 5.51 -0.72 10.02
CA TYR A 129 4.52 -1.06 11.04
C TYR A 129 3.20 -1.58 10.46
N VAL A 130 2.87 -1.21 9.21
CA VAL A 130 1.68 -1.71 8.51
C VAL A 130 1.63 -3.24 8.48
N MET A 131 2.79 -3.91 8.45
CA MET A 131 2.89 -5.38 8.46
C MET A 131 2.53 -6.01 9.82
N THR A 132 2.41 -5.21 10.88
CA THR A 132 2.02 -5.67 12.22
C THR A 132 0.53 -5.48 12.51
N LEU A 133 -0.22 -4.87 11.58
CA LEU A 133 -1.65 -4.62 11.75
C LEU A 133 -2.45 -5.87 11.39
N ASP A 134 -3.22 -6.38 12.34
CA ASP A 134 -4.09 -7.53 12.11
C ASP A 134 -5.13 -7.22 11.02
N GLY A 135 -5.37 -8.19 10.14
CA GLY A 135 -6.36 -8.08 9.09
C GLY A 135 -6.01 -7.14 7.94
N VAL A 136 -4.75 -6.68 7.83
CA VAL A 136 -4.29 -5.90 6.68
C VAL A 136 -3.68 -6.78 5.61
N ILE A 137 -4.10 -6.56 4.36
CA ILE A 137 -3.35 -6.98 3.19
C ILE A 137 -2.88 -5.74 2.41
N ALA A 138 -1.58 -5.53 2.38
CA ALA A 138 -0.95 -4.38 1.71
C ALA A 138 -0.75 -4.66 0.22
N SER A 139 -1.86 -4.89 -0.48
CA SER A 139 -1.90 -5.14 -1.92
C SER A 139 -3.15 -4.49 -2.49
N ARG A 140 -2.98 -3.60 -3.47
CA ARG A 140 -4.09 -2.86 -4.10
C ARG A 140 -5.12 -3.76 -4.74
N GLY A 141 -6.36 -3.28 -4.90
CA GLY A 141 -7.49 -4.02 -5.44
C GLY A 141 -8.61 -4.26 -4.41
N GLY A 142 -8.48 -3.74 -3.18
CA GLY A 142 -9.59 -3.61 -2.23
C GLY A 142 -10.14 -2.18 -2.23
N ILE A 143 -11.42 -1.99 -2.53
CA ILE A 143 -12.06 -0.69 -2.73
C ILE A 143 -13.28 -0.57 -1.82
N PRO A 144 -13.39 0.46 -0.97
CA PRO A 144 -14.59 0.73 -0.19
C PRO A 144 -15.80 1.03 -1.10
N LEU A 145 -16.96 0.54 -0.72
CA LEU A 145 -18.24 0.83 -1.37
C LEU A 145 -18.99 1.85 -0.51
N VAL A 146 -19.07 3.08 -1.03
CA VAL A 146 -19.63 4.22 -0.30
C VAL A 146 -20.90 4.71 -0.99
N GLN A 147 -21.99 4.82 -0.23
CA GLN A 147 -23.26 5.34 -0.69
C GLN A 147 -23.76 6.45 0.25
N GLY A 148 -24.13 7.59 -0.30
CA GLY A 148 -24.62 8.72 0.49
C GLY A 148 -23.64 9.13 1.60
N GLY A 149 -22.32 9.05 1.34
CA GLY A 149 -21.28 9.35 2.30
C GLY A 149 -21.08 8.28 3.39
N ARG A 150 -21.71 7.12 3.30
CA ARG A 150 -21.60 6.01 4.26
C ARG A 150 -20.99 4.77 3.63
N LEU A 151 -20.16 4.08 4.38
CA LEU A 151 -19.53 2.83 3.98
C LEU A 151 -20.52 1.68 4.15
N ILE A 152 -20.98 1.13 3.03
CA ILE A 152 -21.96 0.03 3.01
C ILE A 152 -21.33 -1.35 2.80
N GLY A 153 -20.05 -1.39 2.45
CA GLY A 153 -19.31 -2.61 2.18
C GLY A 153 -17.97 -2.30 1.50
N ALA A 154 -17.37 -3.32 0.93
CA ALA A 154 -16.18 -3.19 0.08
C ALA A 154 -16.12 -4.30 -0.96
N ILE A 155 -15.42 -4.04 -2.07
CA ILE A 155 -15.11 -5.01 -3.11
C ILE A 155 -13.61 -5.28 -3.14
N GLY A 156 -13.22 -6.54 -3.34
CA GLY A 156 -11.84 -6.98 -3.46
C GLY A 156 -11.61 -7.82 -4.70
N CYS A 157 -10.59 -7.51 -5.47
CA CYS A 157 -10.19 -8.23 -6.68
C CYS A 157 -8.80 -8.81 -6.53
N SER A 158 -8.61 -10.01 -7.07
CA SER A 158 -7.31 -10.67 -7.12
C SER A 158 -7.24 -11.67 -8.27
N GLY A 159 -6.08 -11.76 -8.92
CA GLY A 159 -5.83 -12.70 -10.01
C GLY A 159 -4.85 -12.17 -11.05
N GLY A 160 -4.81 -10.86 -11.23
CA GLY A 160 -3.85 -10.15 -12.06
C GLY A 160 -2.69 -9.57 -11.26
N THR A 161 -2.04 -8.56 -11.84
CA THR A 161 -1.18 -7.67 -11.07
C THR A 161 -2.05 -6.78 -10.16
N GLY A 162 -1.48 -6.25 -9.08
CA GLY A 162 -2.24 -5.36 -8.20
C GLY A 162 -2.91 -4.19 -8.94
N SER A 163 -2.25 -3.65 -9.97
CA SER A 163 -2.81 -2.56 -10.79
C SER A 163 -4.00 -3.01 -11.65
N GLN A 164 -3.97 -4.22 -12.21
CA GLN A 164 -5.11 -4.81 -12.94
C GLN A 164 -6.28 -5.07 -11.99
N ASP A 165 -6.00 -5.63 -10.82
CA ASP A 165 -6.99 -5.85 -9.76
C ASP A 165 -7.68 -4.54 -9.37
N GLU A 166 -6.89 -3.47 -9.15
CA GLU A 166 -7.40 -2.14 -8.79
C GLU A 166 -8.31 -1.57 -9.88
N VAL A 167 -7.88 -1.61 -11.14
CA VAL A 167 -8.65 -1.07 -12.28
C VAL A 167 -9.99 -1.77 -12.39
N ALA A 168 -10.01 -3.10 -12.40
CA ALA A 168 -11.25 -3.87 -12.51
C ALA A 168 -12.19 -3.61 -11.33
N CYS A 169 -11.67 -3.64 -10.10
CA CYS A 169 -12.45 -3.40 -8.90
C CYS A 169 -13.05 -1.99 -8.82
N LYS A 170 -12.35 -0.96 -9.30
CA LYS A 170 -12.88 0.41 -9.36
C LYS A 170 -14.08 0.55 -10.29
N VAL A 171 -14.12 -0.21 -11.40
CA VAL A 171 -15.29 -0.23 -12.28
C VAL A 171 -16.50 -0.81 -11.55
N GLY A 172 -16.34 -1.91 -10.80
CA GLY A 172 -17.40 -2.45 -9.96
C GLY A 172 -17.86 -1.49 -8.86
N ALA A 173 -16.90 -0.88 -8.15
CA ALA A 173 -17.19 0.08 -7.09
C ALA A 173 -17.97 1.30 -7.61
N ALA A 174 -17.73 1.74 -8.84
CA ALA A 174 -18.42 2.87 -9.47
C ALA A 174 -19.91 2.63 -9.76
N THR A 175 -20.41 1.39 -9.65
CA THR A 175 -21.83 1.09 -9.75
C THR A 175 -22.63 1.53 -8.50
N ILE A 176 -21.94 1.76 -7.39
CA ILE A 176 -22.51 2.22 -6.13
C ILE A 176 -22.57 3.75 -6.13
N LYS A 177 -23.77 4.29 -6.05
CA LYS A 177 -24.07 5.74 -6.08
C LYS A 177 -24.79 6.18 -4.83
#